data_f0b2aa19c5b13d7ed988587630687e38
#
_entry.id   f0b2aa19c5b13d7ed988587630687e38
#
_cell.length_a   1.000
_cell.length_b   1.000
_cell.length_c   1.000
_cell.angle_alpha   90.00
_cell.angle_beta   90.00
_cell.angle_gamma   90.00
#
_symmetry.space_group_name_H-M   'P 1'
#
loop_
_entity.id
_entity.type
_entity.pdbx_description
1 polymer ?
#
loop_
_entity_poly.entity_id
_entity_poly.type
_entity_poly.pdbx_seq_one_letter_code
_entity_poly.pdbx_strand_id
1 'polypeptide(L)'
;MDFYNMHVTEKKDGGLILSPNFVVGKSKDLMVRGRAFYAIWDEEAGLWSTDEYDVARIVDRELQEHAETLPGDVKILTMRNFGSKSWIAFRSLLANISDNARQLDENLTFANQEVTRSDYVSRRLPYALAPGDHSSWDELVGTLYSVEERRKIEWAIGAIVSGDSKKIQKFFVFYGKPGSGKGTIISILQKLFEGYTATFEAKALGSSNNSFATEAFKSNPLVAIQHDGDLSRIDDNTLLNSIVSHEDIRMNEKYRPSYTGRVNALLFVGSNKAVKISDAKSGLIRRLIDIHPTGVTIPPNLYNTLLSRIDFELGA
;
A
#
# COMPACT_ATOMS: atom_id res chain seq x y z
N MET A 1 23.05 -1.07 11.17
CA MET A 1 21.80 -0.91 11.96
C MET A 1 22.14 -0.71 13.42
N ASP A 2 21.36 0.07 14.18
CA ASP A 2 21.69 0.44 15.57
C ASP A 2 21.01 -0.44 16.65
N PHE A 3 20.19 -1.40 16.27
CA PHE A 3 19.47 -2.28 17.19
C PHE A 3 20.10 -3.68 17.34
N TYR A 4 21.22 -3.95 16.69
CA TYR A 4 22.01 -5.15 16.87
C TYR A 4 23.49 -4.92 16.55
N ASN A 5 24.33 -5.81 17.09
CA ASN A 5 25.75 -5.88 16.77
C ASN A 5 26.05 -7.27 16.18
N MET A 6 27.06 -7.35 15.34
CA MET A 6 27.57 -8.62 14.84
C MET A 6 28.45 -9.29 15.91
N HIS A 7 28.12 -10.50 16.25
CA HIS A 7 28.83 -11.28 17.26
C HIS A 7 29.52 -12.48 16.61
N VAL A 8 30.84 -12.52 16.75
CA VAL A 8 31.68 -13.61 16.23
C VAL A 8 32.12 -14.48 17.41
N THR A 9 31.89 -15.77 17.30
CA THR A 9 32.34 -16.77 18.29
C THR A 9 33.23 -17.79 17.61
N GLU A 10 34.40 -18.06 18.17
CA GLU A 10 35.30 -19.11 17.69
C GLU A 10 34.87 -20.47 18.23
N LYS A 11 34.82 -21.46 17.35
CA LYS A 11 34.60 -22.86 17.71
C LYS A 11 35.91 -23.55 18.13
N LYS A 12 35.79 -24.68 18.83
CA LYS A 12 36.92 -25.48 19.27
C LYS A 12 37.77 -26.05 18.12
N ASP A 13 37.19 -26.15 16.93
CA ASP A 13 37.83 -26.60 15.69
C ASP A 13 38.44 -25.48 14.85
N GLY A 14 38.45 -24.25 15.37
CA GLY A 14 38.96 -23.05 14.68
C GLY A 14 38.01 -22.38 13.70
N GLY A 15 36.81 -22.95 13.49
CA GLY A 15 35.78 -22.29 12.67
C GLY A 15 35.09 -21.14 13.40
N LEU A 16 34.54 -20.19 12.64
CA LEU A 16 33.83 -19.04 13.19
C LEU A 16 32.32 -19.21 13.12
N ILE A 17 31.60 -18.67 14.10
CA ILE A 17 30.13 -18.52 14.08
C ILE A 17 29.83 -17.05 14.14
N LEU A 18 29.14 -16.54 13.13
CA LEU A 18 28.62 -15.17 13.08
C LEU A 18 27.13 -15.16 13.37
N SER A 19 26.69 -14.31 14.30
CA SER A 19 25.28 -14.15 14.68
C SER A 19 24.95 -12.71 15.01
N PRO A 20 23.67 -12.27 14.84
CA PRO A 20 23.22 -10.99 15.34
C PRO A 20 23.05 -11.05 16.85
N ASN A 21 23.54 -10.05 17.57
CA ASN A 21 23.30 -9.83 18.98
C ASN A 21 22.47 -8.56 19.15
N PHE A 22 21.21 -8.72 19.52
CA PHE A 22 20.26 -7.61 19.61
C PHE A 22 20.45 -6.78 20.89
N VAL A 23 20.43 -5.46 20.73
CA VAL A 23 20.71 -4.50 21.79
C VAL A 23 19.45 -3.76 22.20
N VAL A 24 19.11 -3.79 23.49
CA VAL A 24 17.97 -3.05 24.03
C VAL A 24 18.32 -1.56 24.12
N GLY A 25 17.44 -0.71 23.55
CA GLY A 25 17.62 0.75 23.64
C GLY A 25 16.77 1.51 22.64
N LYS A 26 17.05 2.81 22.48
CA LYS A 26 16.43 3.63 21.43
C LYS A 26 17.09 3.31 20.09
N SER A 27 16.28 2.94 19.11
CA SER A 27 16.73 2.71 17.75
C SER A 27 16.30 3.86 16.82
N LYS A 28 17.19 4.20 15.87
CA LYS A 28 16.89 5.09 14.74
C LYS A 28 16.48 4.30 13.48
N ASP A 29 16.77 3.01 13.48
CA ASP A 29 16.56 2.12 12.33
C ASP A 29 15.37 1.19 12.51
N LEU A 30 14.83 1.07 13.74
CA LEU A 30 13.71 0.20 14.09
C LEU A 30 12.63 0.97 14.84
N MET A 31 11.41 0.96 14.34
CA MET A 31 10.23 1.48 15.02
C MET A 31 9.39 0.34 15.60
N VAL A 32 8.97 0.53 16.84
CA VAL A 32 8.14 -0.42 17.60
C VAL A 32 6.89 0.28 18.10
N ARG A 33 5.73 -0.35 17.91
CA ARG A 33 4.44 0.13 18.40
C ARG A 33 3.78 -0.93 19.29
N GLY A 34 3.46 -0.57 20.51
CA GLY A 34 2.79 -1.48 21.43
C GLY A 34 3.57 -2.78 21.69
N ARG A 35 4.90 -2.75 21.73
CA ARG A 35 5.81 -3.91 21.87
C ARG A 35 5.79 -4.88 20.68
N ALA A 36 5.33 -4.43 19.54
CA ALA A 36 5.36 -5.20 18.31
C ALA A 36 6.13 -4.44 17.21
N PHE A 37 6.63 -5.18 16.24
CA PHE A 37 7.27 -4.58 15.07
C PHE A 37 6.31 -3.59 14.40
N TYR A 38 6.85 -2.44 14.01
CA TYR A 38 6.11 -1.45 13.23
C TYR A 38 6.79 -1.14 11.89
N ALA A 39 8.07 -0.75 11.90
CA ALA A 39 8.82 -0.51 10.68
C ALA A 39 10.33 -0.61 10.90
N ILE A 40 11.06 -0.92 9.83
CA ILE A 40 12.53 -0.90 9.77
C ILE A 40 12.98 0.02 8.65
N TRP A 41 14.07 0.76 8.85
CA TRP A 41 14.69 1.54 7.79
C TRP A 41 15.47 0.63 6.84
N ASP A 42 15.14 0.66 5.56
CA ASP A 42 15.88 0.01 4.50
C ASP A 42 16.79 1.02 3.82
N GLU A 43 18.09 0.93 4.08
CA GLU A 43 19.10 1.86 3.54
C GLU A 43 19.21 1.75 2.01
N GLU A 44 19.03 0.56 1.45
CA GLU A 44 19.09 0.32 0.01
C GLU A 44 17.90 0.92 -0.71
N ALA A 45 16.69 0.71 -0.18
CA ALA A 45 15.49 1.31 -0.71
C ALA A 45 15.38 2.81 -0.38
N GLY A 46 16.05 3.28 0.68
CA GLY A 46 15.90 4.63 1.22
C GLY A 46 14.47 4.89 1.71
N LEU A 47 13.86 3.89 2.35
CA LEU A 47 12.47 3.92 2.81
C LEU A 47 12.31 3.14 4.12
N TRP A 48 11.24 3.46 4.86
CA TRP A 48 10.78 2.62 5.94
C TRP A 48 9.97 1.45 5.40
N SER A 49 10.31 0.22 5.78
CA SER A 49 9.50 -0.97 5.48
C SER A 49 8.65 -1.35 6.68
N THR A 50 7.37 -1.61 6.43
CA THR A 50 6.42 -2.16 7.42
C THR A 50 6.32 -3.68 7.34
N ASP A 51 7.10 -4.33 6.48
CA ASP A 51 7.17 -5.78 6.38
C ASP A 51 8.21 -6.34 7.36
N GLU A 52 7.76 -7.13 8.33
CA GLU A 52 8.63 -7.77 9.32
C GLU A 52 9.65 -8.73 8.66
N TYR A 53 9.33 -9.29 7.50
CA TYR A 53 10.26 -10.14 6.75
C TYR A 53 11.47 -9.38 6.22
N ASP A 54 11.35 -8.08 5.99
CA ASP A 54 12.47 -7.25 5.58
C ASP A 54 13.54 -7.13 6.66
N VAL A 55 13.17 -7.29 7.94
CA VAL A 55 14.17 -7.38 9.02
C VAL A 55 15.11 -8.56 8.78
N ALA A 56 14.56 -9.74 8.47
CA ALA A 56 15.39 -10.91 8.16
C ALA A 56 16.24 -10.69 6.92
N ARG A 57 15.67 -10.11 5.85
CA ARG A 57 16.37 -9.82 4.60
C ARG A 57 17.56 -8.88 4.82
N ILE A 58 17.33 -7.78 5.54
CA ILE A 58 18.36 -6.73 5.77
C ILE A 58 19.46 -7.27 6.69
N VAL A 59 19.08 -7.86 7.84
CA VAL A 59 20.06 -8.37 8.81
C VAL A 59 20.87 -9.52 8.20
N ASP A 60 20.25 -10.45 7.49
CA ASP A 60 20.96 -11.57 6.87
C ASP A 60 21.92 -11.10 5.77
N ARG A 61 21.58 -10.07 5.00
CA ARG A 61 22.48 -9.44 4.03
C ARG A 61 23.69 -8.81 4.71
N GLU A 62 23.49 -8.00 5.75
CA GLU A 62 24.60 -7.37 6.48
C GLU A 62 25.51 -8.43 7.14
N LEU A 63 24.93 -9.54 7.66
CA LEU A 63 25.72 -10.66 8.18
C LEU A 63 26.55 -11.35 7.09
N GLN A 64 25.96 -11.52 5.88
CA GLN A 64 26.67 -12.11 4.75
C GLN A 64 27.85 -11.24 4.31
N GLU A 65 27.63 -9.95 4.14
CA GLU A 65 28.67 -8.97 3.80
C GLU A 65 29.80 -8.95 4.85
N HIS A 66 29.43 -9.00 6.13
CA HIS A 66 30.43 -9.06 7.20
C HIS A 66 31.22 -10.38 7.21
N ALA A 67 30.56 -11.51 6.94
CA ALA A 67 31.21 -12.82 6.88
C ALA A 67 32.32 -12.87 5.82
N GLU A 68 32.16 -12.14 4.70
CA GLU A 68 33.18 -12.04 3.64
C GLU A 68 34.44 -11.32 4.09
N THR A 69 34.37 -10.51 5.15
CA THR A 69 35.52 -9.80 5.74
C THR A 69 36.29 -10.66 6.77
N LEU A 70 35.71 -11.78 7.23
CA LEU A 70 36.29 -12.63 8.25
C LEU A 70 37.19 -13.73 7.64
N PRO A 71 38.29 -14.14 8.31
CA PRO A 71 39.17 -15.20 7.83
C PRO A 71 38.51 -16.58 8.07
N GLY A 72 38.75 -17.51 7.14
CA GLY A 72 38.38 -18.91 7.31
C GLY A 72 36.92 -19.24 7.02
N ASP A 73 36.47 -20.38 7.54
CA ASP A 73 35.11 -20.86 7.36
C ASP A 73 34.17 -20.25 8.40
N VAL A 74 33.16 -19.48 7.93
CA VAL A 74 32.24 -18.77 8.78
C VAL A 74 30.82 -19.34 8.66
N LYS A 75 30.32 -19.91 9.75
CA LYS A 75 28.92 -20.32 9.86
C LYS A 75 28.03 -19.14 10.28
N ILE A 76 27.13 -18.69 9.40
CA ILE A 76 26.18 -17.61 9.70
C ILE A 76 24.91 -18.16 10.34
N LEU A 77 24.50 -17.62 11.48
CA LEU A 77 23.20 -17.88 12.10
C LEU A 77 22.16 -16.85 11.61
N THR A 78 21.52 -17.17 10.50
CA THR A 78 20.57 -16.29 9.81
C THR A 78 19.24 -16.15 10.52
N MET A 79 18.46 -15.13 10.12
CA MET A 79 17.09 -14.90 10.59
C MET A 79 16.01 -15.54 9.69
N ARG A 80 16.36 -16.10 8.53
CA ARG A 80 15.40 -16.66 7.54
C ARG A 80 14.45 -17.69 8.09
N ASN A 81 14.88 -18.46 9.10
CA ASN A 81 14.00 -19.39 9.79
C ASN A 81 13.38 -18.71 11.00
N PHE A 82 12.07 -18.46 10.96
CA PHE A 82 11.31 -17.83 12.05
C PHE A 82 11.26 -18.64 13.36
N GLY A 83 11.70 -19.90 13.35
CA GLY A 83 11.99 -20.70 14.54
C GLY A 83 13.44 -20.60 15.01
N SER A 84 14.31 -19.86 14.33
CA SER A 84 15.73 -19.72 14.70
C SER A 84 15.91 -18.94 16.00
N LYS A 85 17.04 -19.19 16.67
CA LYS A 85 17.42 -18.46 17.88
C LYS A 85 17.52 -16.94 17.61
N SER A 86 18.04 -16.55 16.46
CA SER A 86 18.17 -15.14 16.05
C SER A 86 16.80 -14.47 15.92
N TRP A 87 15.83 -15.14 15.29
CA TRP A 87 14.48 -14.59 15.17
C TRP A 87 13.75 -14.48 16.52
N ILE A 88 13.88 -15.52 17.37
CA ILE A 88 13.31 -15.51 18.72
C ILE A 88 13.93 -14.37 19.56
N ALA A 89 15.23 -14.15 19.46
CA ALA A 89 15.92 -13.06 20.14
C ALA A 89 15.43 -11.68 19.66
N PHE A 90 15.26 -11.51 18.33
CA PHE A 90 14.66 -10.30 17.76
C PHE A 90 13.24 -10.04 18.31
N ARG A 91 12.37 -11.04 18.32
CA ARG A 91 11.02 -10.92 18.85
C ARG A 91 11.02 -10.55 20.37
N SER A 92 11.97 -11.08 21.11
CA SER A 92 12.15 -10.74 22.53
C SER A 92 12.63 -9.30 22.69
N LEU A 93 13.48 -8.79 21.78
CA LEU A 93 13.91 -7.39 21.76
C LEU A 93 12.71 -6.44 21.64
N LEU A 94 11.75 -6.72 20.71
CA LEU A 94 10.58 -5.88 20.51
C LEU A 94 9.76 -5.68 21.79
N ALA A 95 9.68 -6.70 22.65
CA ALA A 95 8.97 -6.61 23.93
C ALA A 95 9.66 -5.68 24.94
N ASN A 96 10.95 -5.42 24.79
CA ASN A 96 11.77 -4.63 25.69
C ASN A 96 12.12 -3.22 25.16
N ILE A 97 11.74 -2.91 23.90
CA ILE A 97 11.87 -1.56 23.34
C ILE A 97 10.61 -0.75 23.67
N SER A 98 10.81 0.49 24.10
CA SER A 98 9.71 1.45 24.29
C SER A 98 9.08 1.80 22.94
N ASP A 99 7.77 2.09 22.93
CA ASP A 99 7.06 2.57 21.76
C ASP A 99 7.71 3.86 21.23
N ASN A 100 8.19 3.81 20.00
CA ASN A 100 8.87 4.91 19.31
C ASN A 100 8.32 5.11 17.90
N ALA A 101 7.23 4.44 17.54
CA ALA A 101 6.65 4.53 16.21
C ALA A 101 6.18 5.96 15.88
N ARG A 102 6.44 6.38 14.64
CA ARG A 102 5.96 7.64 14.07
C ARG A 102 4.89 7.36 13.02
N GLN A 103 4.12 8.39 12.71
CA GLN A 103 3.19 8.34 11.58
C GLN A 103 3.99 8.20 10.28
N LEU A 104 3.73 7.16 9.52
CA LEU A 104 4.32 7.00 8.19
C LEU A 104 3.41 7.61 7.11
N ASP A 105 4.05 8.02 6.00
CA ASP A 105 3.38 8.41 4.76
C ASP A 105 2.37 9.56 4.93
N GLU A 106 2.74 10.58 5.70
CA GLU A 106 1.98 11.83 5.70
C GLU A 106 2.03 12.50 4.33
N ASN A 107 3.15 12.35 3.62
CA ASN A 107 3.34 12.77 2.23
C ASN A 107 3.78 11.58 1.40
N LEU A 108 3.36 11.53 0.13
CA LEU A 108 3.93 10.61 -0.85
C LEU A 108 5.30 11.11 -1.33
N THR A 109 6.15 10.18 -1.72
CA THR A 109 7.43 10.50 -2.37
C THR A 109 7.50 9.89 -3.77
N PHE A 110 8.39 10.44 -4.59
CA PHE A 110 8.53 10.12 -6.02
C PHE A 110 9.99 9.77 -6.35
N ALA A 111 10.20 9.16 -7.51
CA ALA A 111 11.52 8.67 -7.91
C ALA A 111 12.63 9.75 -7.94
N ASN A 112 12.25 11.02 -8.16
CA ASN A 112 13.17 12.16 -8.19
C ASN A 112 13.38 12.84 -6.83
N GLN A 113 12.87 12.26 -5.73
CA GLN A 113 12.99 12.83 -4.39
C GLN A 113 13.93 11.98 -3.53
N GLU A 114 14.86 12.63 -2.87
CA GLU A 114 15.67 12.03 -1.83
C GLU A 114 14.89 11.96 -0.53
N VAL A 115 15.01 10.84 0.17
CA VAL A 115 14.30 10.57 1.43
C VAL A 115 15.29 10.14 2.49
N THR A 116 15.11 10.66 3.68
CA THR A 116 15.87 10.33 4.88
C THR A 116 15.01 9.62 5.92
N ARG A 117 15.60 9.04 6.93
CA ARG A 117 14.89 8.42 8.06
C ARG A 117 13.88 9.35 8.74
N SER A 118 14.17 10.66 8.76
CA SER A 118 13.31 11.66 9.42
C SER A 118 12.07 12.06 8.62
N ASP A 119 11.97 11.65 7.37
CA ASP A 119 10.80 11.92 6.53
C ASP A 119 9.66 10.93 6.78
N TYR A 120 9.94 9.80 7.45
CA TYR A 120 8.96 8.76 7.82
C TYR A 120 8.11 8.28 6.63
N VAL A 121 8.77 8.00 5.51
CA VAL A 121 8.13 7.56 4.26
C VAL A 121 8.39 6.07 4.04
N SER A 122 7.33 5.31 3.75
CA SER A 122 7.40 3.89 3.41
C SER A 122 7.04 3.58 1.95
N ARG A 123 6.73 4.63 1.16
CA ARG A 123 6.21 4.48 -0.20
C ARG A 123 6.85 5.49 -1.13
N ARG A 124 7.30 5.02 -2.29
CA ARG A 124 7.83 5.86 -3.37
C ARG A 124 7.20 5.45 -4.68
N LEU A 125 6.54 6.39 -5.35
CA LEU A 125 6.05 6.16 -6.70
C LEU A 125 7.23 6.10 -7.69
N PRO A 126 7.19 5.19 -8.69
CA PRO A 126 8.35 4.86 -9.50
C PRO A 126 8.67 5.90 -10.59
N TYR A 127 7.94 7.00 -10.66
CA TYR A 127 8.14 8.07 -11.62
C TYR A 127 8.47 9.41 -10.94
N ALA A 128 9.10 10.30 -11.70
CA ALA A 128 9.42 11.65 -11.26
C ALA A 128 8.17 12.54 -11.33
N LEU A 129 7.80 13.20 -10.24
CA LEU A 129 6.76 14.24 -10.28
C LEU A 129 7.38 15.53 -10.81
N ALA A 130 6.99 15.96 -11.99
CA ALA A 130 7.49 17.17 -12.63
C ALA A 130 6.50 17.65 -13.70
N PRO A 131 6.43 18.96 -13.96
CA PRO A 131 5.68 19.48 -15.12
C PRO A 131 6.16 18.83 -16.42
N GLY A 132 5.24 18.35 -17.24
CA GLY A 132 5.55 17.64 -18.46
C GLY A 132 4.39 17.62 -19.45
N ASP A 133 4.55 16.85 -20.53
CA ASP A 133 3.50 16.60 -21.50
C ASP A 133 2.47 15.63 -20.92
N HIS A 134 1.20 16.00 -20.97
CA HIS A 134 0.04 15.17 -20.58
C HIS A 134 -1.03 15.16 -21.69
N SER A 135 -0.62 15.43 -22.92
CA SER A 135 -1.53 15.54 -24.06
C SER A 135 -2.31 14.26 -24.36
N SER A 136 -1.70 13.09 -24.11
CA SER A 136 -2.40 11.81 -24.32
C SER A 136 -3.46 11.57 -23.25
N TRP A 137 -3.21 12.00 -22.01
CA TRP A 137 -4.24 12.03 -20.96
C TRP A 137 -5.39 12.96 -21.34
N ASP A 138 -5.10 14.18 -21.79
CA ASP A 138 -6.09 15.16 -22.21
C ASP A 138 -6.97 14.64 -23.33
N GLU A 139 -6.39 14.03 -24.36
CA GLU A 139 -7.12 13.47 -25.49
C GLU A 139 -7.97 12.26 -25.07
N LEU A 140 -7.37 11.30 -24.34
CA LEU A 140 -8.06 10.08 -23.92
C LEU A 140 -9.22 10.38 -22.97
N VAL A 141 -8.93 11.09 -21.90
CA VAL A 141 -9.91 11.36 -20.84
C VAL A 141 -10.93 12.41 -21.28
N GLY A 142 -10.50 13.42 -22.05
CA GLY A 142 -11.42 14.42 -22.61
C GLY A 142 -12.39 13.84 -23.64
N THR A 143 -12.06 12.73 -24.32
CA THR A 143 -12.98 12.01 -25.20
C THR A 143 -13.95 11.13 -24.41
N LEU A 144 -13.46 10.41 -23.42
CA LEU A 144 -14.24 9.42 -22.67
C LEU A 144 -15.13 10.05 -21.59
N TYR A 145 -14.80 11.23 -21.08
CA TYR A 145 -15.49 11.89 -19.98
C TYR A 145 -15.73 13.37 -20.25
N SER A 146 -16.86 13.88 -19.78
CA SER A 146 -17.12 15.34 -19.80
C SER A 146 -16.12 16.07 -18.90
N VAL A 147 -16.01 17.39 -19.08
CA VAL A 147 -15.16 18.24 -18.25
C VAL A 147 -15.47 18.10 -16.76
N GLU A 148 -16.75 17.95 -16.39
CA GLU A 148 -17.17 17.77 -15.01
C GLU A 148 -16.74 16.43 -14.45
N GLU A 149 -16.94 15.33 -15.20
CA GLU A 149 -16.56 14.00 -14.79
C GLU A 149 -15.04 13.84 -14.72
N ARG A 150 -14.32 14.42 -15.67
CA ARG A 150 -12.86 14.48 -15.68
C ARG A 150 -12.33 15.16 -14.41
N ARG A 151 -12.92 16.29 -14.00
CA ARG A 151 -12.53 16.99 -12.76
C ARG A 151 -12.67 16.12 -11.52
N LYS A 152 -13.69 15.25 -11.43
CA LYS A 152 -13.85 14.32 -10.31
C LYS A 152 -12.68 13.31 -10.27
N ILE A 153 -12.27 12.81 -11.44
CA ILE A 153 -11.15 11.84 -11.57
C ILE A 153 -9.85 12.52 -11.14
N GLU A 154 -9.54 13.68 -11.70
CA GLU A 154 -8.31 14.44 -11.41
C GLU A 154 -8.25 14.88 -9.96
N TRP A 155 -9.39 15.30 -9.39
CA TRP A 155 -9.49 15.62 -7.97
C TRP A 155 -9.17 14.41 -7.08
N ALA A 156 -9.67 13.22 -7.43
CA ALA A 156 -9.37 11.99 -6.68
C ALA A 156 -7.89 11.64 -6.74
N ILE A 157 -7.26 11.72 -7.93
CA ILE A 157 -5.82 11.49 -8.13
C ILE A 157 -5.03 12.51 -7.29
N GLY A 158 -5.34 13.79 -7.41
CA GLY A 158 -4.69 14.87 -6.66
C GLY A 158 -4.78 14.67 -5.15
N ALA A 159 -5.94 14.23 -4.65
CA ALA A 159 -6.14 13.94 -3.23
C ALA A 159 -5.28 12.78 -2.72
N ILE A 160 -5.03 11.76 -3.55
CA ILE A 160 -4.14 10.66 -3.19
C ILE A 160 -2.69 11.15 -3.18
N VAL A 161 -2.28 11.87 -4.22
CA VAL A 161 -0.91 12.39 -4.38
C VAL A 161 -0.54 13.38 -3.26
N SER A 162 -1.47 14.23 -2.85
CA SER A 162 -1.26 15.16 -1.73
C SER A 162 -1.33 14.53 -0.34
N GLY A 163 -1.69 13.24 -0.25
CA GLY A 163 -1.90 12.56 1.02
C GLY A 163 -3.20 12.94 1.75
N ASP A 164 -4.09 13.67 1.09
CA ASP A 164 -5.37 14.12 1.66
C ASP A 164 -6.50 13.10 1.52
N SER A 165 -6.30 12.02 0.74
CA SER A 165 -7.31 10.96 0.54
C SER A 165 -7.82 10.38 1.86
N LYS A 166 -6.95 10.25 2.87
CA LYS A 166 -7.29 9.76 4.22
C LYS A 166 -8.24 10.68 5.02
N LYS A 167 -8.49 11.91 4.53
CA LYS A 167 -9.44 12.88 5.12
C LYS A 167 -10.77 12.90 4.37
N ILE A 168 -10.84 12.22 3.21
CA ILE A 168 -11.98 12.25 2.29
C ILE A 168 -12.85 11.03 2.55
N GLN A 169 -14.06 11.27 3.07
CA GLN A 169 -15.03 10.20 3.33
C GLN A 169 -15.88 9.92 2.07
N LYS A 170 -15.23 9.58 0.97
CA LYS A 170 -15.86 9.31 -0.32
C LYS A 170 -15.27 8.09 -0.98
N PHE A 171 -16.05 7.43 -1.84
CA PHE A 171 -15.61 6.43 -2.78
C PHE A 171 -16.20 6.69 -4.16
N PHE A 172 -15.55 6.20 -5.20
CA PHE A 172 -15.87 6.53 -6.58
C PHE A 172 -16.47 5.33 -7.30
N VAL A 173 -17.52 5.57 -8.06
CA VAL A 173 -18.15 4.53 -8.87
C VAL A 173 -18.26 4.99 -10.32
N PHE A 174 -17.57 4.30 -11.20
CA PHE A 174 -17.64 4.49 -12.64
C PHE A 174 -18.81 3.70 -13.21
N TYR A 175 -19.84 4.40 -13.69
CA TYR A 175 -21.01 3.77 -14.28
C TYR A 175 -20.96 3.83 -15.79
N GLY A 176 -21.35 2.73 -16.43
CA GLY A 176 -21.50 2.75 -17.88
C GLY A 176 -21.59 1.35 -18.45
N LYS A 177 -21.98 1.25 -19.72
CA LYS A 177 -22.03 0.00 -20.47
C LYS A 177 -20.63 -0.63 -20.61
N PRO A 178 -20.50 -1.92 -20.86
CA PRO A 178 -19.24 -2.51 -21.27
C PRO A 178 -18.62 -1.74 -22.45
N GLY A 179 -17.30 -1.54 -22.43
CA GLY A 179 -16.59 -0.79 -23.49
C GLY A 179 -16.70 0.75 -23.40
N SER A 180 -17.29 1.31 -22.35
CA SER A 180 -17.45 2.78 -22.21
C SER A 180 -16.24 3.53 -21.62
N GLY A 181 -15.10 2.86 -21.40
CA GLY A 181 -13.88 3.48 -20.89
C GLY A 181 -13.68 3.38 -19.38
N LYS A 182 -14.59 2.77 -18.61
CA LYS A 182 -14.42 2.56 -17.14
C LYS A 182 -13.12 1.83 -16.81
N GLY A 183 -12.92 0.67 -17.44
CA GLY A 183 -11.73 -0.15 -17.21
C GLY A 183 -10.45 0.57 -17.59
N THR A 184 -10.49 1.46 -18.58
CA THR A 184 -9.36 2.27 -19.00
C THR A 184 -8.85 3.15 -17.87
N ILE A 185 -9.74 3.93 -17.25
CA ILE A 185 -9.34 4.83 -16.14
C ILE A 185 -8.88 4.01 -14.93
N ILE A 186 -9.58 2.93 -14.60
CA ILE A 186 -9.18 2.06 -13.50
C ILE A 186 -7.78 1.47 -13.75
N SER A 187 -7.46 1.07 -14.97
CA SER A 187 -6.12 0.57 -15.33
C SER A 187 -5.04 1.67 -15.25
N ILE A 188 -5.38 2.90 -15.63
CA ILE A 188 -4.46 4.04 -15.48
C ILE A 188 -4.23 4.36 -13.99
N LEU A 189 -5.26 4.31 -13.15
CA LEU A 189 -5.10 4.44 -11.70
C LEU A 189 -4.19 3.35 -11.11
N GLN A 190 -4.29 2.11 -11.62
CA GLN A 190 -3.38 1.04 -11.20
C GLN A 190 -1.93 1.31 -11.58
N LYS A 191 -1.68 1.87 -12.77
CA LYS A 191 -0.34 2.27 -13.21
C LYS A 191 0.20 3.45 -12.40
N LEU A 192 -0.62 4.50 -12.17
CA LEU A 192 -0.23 5.65 -11.36
C LEU A 192 0.20 5.27 -9.95
N PHE A 193 -0.46 4.29 -9.34
CA PHE A 193 -0.19 3.86 -7.97
C PHE A 193 0.36 2.43 -7.91
N GLU A 194 1.16 2.05 -8.90
CA GLU A 194 1.77 0.72 -8.98
C GLU A 194 2.54 0.37 -7.71
N GLY A 195 2.34 -0.86 -7.23
CA GLY A 195 2.88 -1.34 -5.96
C GLY A 195 2.03 -0.97 -4.73
N TYR A 196 1.10 -0.01 -4.85
CA TYR A 196 0.27 0.49 -3.74
C TYR A 196 -1.23 0.38 -4.02
N THR A 197 -1.62 -0.55 -4.87
CA THR A 197 -3.01 -0.86 -5.19
C THR A 197 -3.43 -2.20 -4.59
N ALA A 198 -4.72 -2.33 -4.28
CA ALA A 198 -5.32 -3.60 -3.88
C ALA A 198 -6.65 -3.83 -4.62
N THR A 199 -7.01 -5.09 -4.81
CA THR A 199 -8.33 -5.46 -5.32
C THR A 199 -9.21 -5.87 -4.16
N PHE A 200 -10.45 -5.39 -4.13
CA PHE A 200 -11.43 -5.72 -3.11
C PHE A 200 -12.79 -6.08 -3.73
N GLU A 201 -13.67 -6.64 -2.93
CA GLU A 201 -15.04 -6.95 -3.31
C GLU A 201 -16.01 -6.24 -2.36
N ALA A 202 -16.78 -5.27 -2.85
CA ALA A 202 -17.74 -4.51 -2.04
C ALA A 202 -18.82 -5.41 -1.41
N LYS A 203 -19.28 -6.46 -2.11
CA LYS A 203 -20.19 -7.45 -1.56
C LYS A 203 -19.60 -8.23 -0.39
N ALA A 204 -18.31 -8.54 -0.45
CA ALA A 204 -17.63 -9.24 0.64
C ALA A 204 -17.59 -8.38 1.90
N LEU A 205 -17.41 -7.05 1.75
CA LEU A 205 -17.46 -6.09 2.86
C LEU A 205 -18.86 -5.95 3.45
N GLY A 206 -19.92 -6.17 2.66
CA GLY A 206 -21.32 -6.12 3.09
C GLY A 206 -21.89 -7.47 3.54
N SER A 207 -21.05 -8.48 3.75
CA SER A 207 -21.47 -9.82 4.16
C SER A 207 -20.99 -10.17 5.56
N SER A 208 -21.92 -10.43 6.48
CA SER A 208 -21.62 -10.89 7.83
C SER A 208 -20.86 -12.23 7.89
N ASN A 209 -20.89 -12.99 6.81
CA ASN A 209 -20.26 -14.31 6.72
C ASN A 209 -18.82 -14.29 6.20
N ASN A 210 -18.29 -13.14 5.75
CA ASN A 210 -16.93 -13.05 5.24
C ASN A 210 -16.00 -12.32 6.23
N SER A 211 -15.48 -13.09 7.18
CA SER A 211 -14.57 -12.58 8.21
C SER A 211 -13.21 -12.11 7.68
N PHE A 212 -12.85 -12.44 6.41
CA PHE A 212 -11.57 -12.07 5.79
C PHE A 212 -11.70 -10.99 4.71
N ALA A 213 -12.85 -10.33 4.60
CA ALA A 213 -13.08 -9.27 3.62
C ALA A 213 -12.08 -8.10 3.74
N THR A 214 -11.50 -7.89 4.93
CA THR A 214 -10.50 -6.86 5.19
C THR A 214 -9.07 -7.24 4.80
N GLU A 215 -8.80 -8.50 4.46
CA GLU A 215 -7.45 -8.98 4.10
C GLU A 215 -6.85 -8.24 2.90
N ALA A 216 -7.68 -7.77 1.96
CA ALA A 216 -7.26 -6.97 0.82
C ALA A 216 -6.55 -5.65 1.23
N PHE A 217 -6.81 -5.15 2.42
CA PHE A 217 -6.26 -3.88 2.90
C PHE A 217 -5.04 -4.03 3.81
N LYS A 218 -4.56 -5.24 4.05
CA LYS A 218 -3.43 -5.51 4.96
C LYS A 218 -2.13 -4.82 4.54
N SER A 219 -1.91 -4.65 3.22
CA SER A 219 -0.76 -3.91 2.68
C SER A 219 -0.90 -2.40 2.82
N ASN A 220 -1.99 -1.91 3.42
CA ASN A 220 -2.34 -0.51 3.54
C ASN A 220 -2.22 0.22 2.17
N PRO A 221 -2.97 -0.19 1.14
CA PRO A 221 -2.85 0.38 -0.20
C PRO A 221 -3.26 1.86 -0.23
N LEU A 222 -2.78 2.61 -1.24
CA LEU A 222 -3.25 3.96 -1.54
C LEU A 222 -4.61 3.94 -2.24
N VAL A 223 -4.80 2.93 -3.10
CA VAL A 223 -5.97 2.75 -3.94
C VAL A 223 -6.48 1.33 -3.82
N ALA A 224 -7.79 1.19 -3.60
CA ALA A 224 -8.46 -0.10 -3.63
C ALA A 224 -9.47 -0.13 -4.78
N ILE A 225 -9.43 -1.18 -5.58
CA ILE A 225 -10.13 -1.26 -6.87
C ILE A 225 -11.01 -2.49 -6.92
N GLN A 226 -12.22 -2.30 -7.47
CA GLN A 226 -13.08 -3.36 -7.96
C GLN A 226 -13.45 -3.07 -9.42
N HIS A 227 -12.98 -3.90 -10.37
CA HIS A 227 -13.16 -3.66 -11.80
C HIS A 227 -14.61 -3.81 -12.28
N ASP A 228 -15.35 -4.78 -11.74
CA ASP A 228 -16.75 -5.01 -12.07
C ASP A 228 -17.52 -5.33 -10.80
N GLY A 229 -18.10 -4.33 -10.20
CA GLY A 229 -18.82 -4.39 -8.94
C GLY A 229 -20.34 -4.28 -9.16
N ASP A 230 -21.08 -5.16 -8.53
CA ASP A 230 -22.53 -5.04 -8.39
C ASP A 230 -22.85 -4.53 -6.98
N LEU A 231 -23.06 -3.22 -6.85
CA LEU A 231 -23.44 -2.57 -5.59
C LEU A 231 -24.96 -2.58 -5.36
N SER A 232 -25.74 -3.27 -6.19
CA SER A 232 -27.21 -3.25 -6.14
C SER A 232 -27.80 -4.03 -4.96
N ARG A 233 -27.00 -4.81 -4.24
CA ARG A 233 -27.44 -5.66 -3.12
C ARG A 233 -26.34 -5.79 -2.08
N ILE A 234 -26.07 -4.71 -1.37
CA ILE A 234 -25.26 -4.75 -0.17
C ILE A 234 -26.24 -4.77 1.02
N ASP A 235 -26.29 -5.89 1.71
CA ASP A 235 -27.26 -6.10 2.80
C ASP A 235 -26.85 -5.33 4.06
N ASP A 236 -25.53 -5.23 4.34
CA ASP A 236 -24.96 -4.47 5.45
C ASP A 236 -23.84 -3.54 4.95
N ASN A 237 -24.07 -2.24 5.05
CA ASN A 237 -23.12 -1.22 4.63
C ASN A 237 -22.16 -0.75 5.75
N THR A 238 -22.26 -1.31 6.95
CA THR A 238 -21.54 -0.83 8.13
C THR A 238 -20.03 -0.85 7.92
N LEU A 239 -19.48 -1.98 7.52
CA LEU A 239 -18.03 -2.12 7.32
C LEU A 239 -17.52 -1.25 6.16
N LEU A 240 -18.25 -1.20 5.04
CA LEU A 240 -17.90 -0.34 3.91
C LEU A 240 -17.93 1.14 4.31
N ASN A 241 -18.95 1.56 5.08
CA ASN A 241 -19.02 2.93 5.60
C ASN A 241 -17.84 3.25 6.52
N SER A 242 -17.45 2.34 7.41
CA SER A 242 -16.30 2.53 8.31
C SER A 242 -14.99 2.62 7.55
N ILE A 243 -14.80 1.78 6.51
CA ILE A 243 -13.62 1.86 5.63
C ILE A 243 -13.57 3.21 4.90
N VAL A 244 -14.67 3.61 4.26
CA VAL A 244 -14.74 4.89 3.52
C VAL A 244 -14.60 6.10 4.46
N SER A 245 -14.99 5.96 5.72
CA SER A 245 -14.83 7.01 6.73
C SER A 245 -13.47 7.01 7.41
N HIS A 246 -12.59 6.07 7.04
CA HIS A 246 -11.26 5.88 7.65
C HIS A 246 -11.35 5.69 9.18
N GLU A 247 -12.36 4.94 9.64
CA GLU A 247 -12.53 4.56 11.04
C GLU A 247 -11.63 3.38 11.39
N ASP A 248 -11.37 3.20 12.68
CA ASP A 248 -10.67 2.03 13.17
C ASP A 248 -11.59 0.80 13.07
N ILE A 249 -11.15 -0.22 12.38
CA ILE A 249 -11.91 -1.46 12.15
C ILE A 249 -11.12 -2.68 12.59
N ARG A 250 -11.83 -3.77 12.82
CA ARG A 250 -11.20 -5.06 13.07
C ARG A 250 -10.68 -5.66 11.77
N MET A 251 -9.37 -5.89 11.72
CA MET A 251 -8.68 -6.54 10.61
C MET A 251 -8.49 -8.01 10.93
N ASN A 252 -8.86 -8.87 9.99
CA ASN A 252 -8.68 -10.31 10.10
C ASN A 252 -7.78 -10.79 8.96
N GLU A 253 -6.74 -11.53 9.32
CA GLU A 253 -5.87 -12.22 8.38
C GLU A 253 -5.88 -13.72 8.66
N LYS A 254 -5.71 -14.54 7.62
CA LYS A 254 -5.61 -15.99 7.79
C LYS A 254 -4.40 -16.33 8.65
N TYR A 255 -4.61 -17.20 9.63
CA TYR A 255 -3.54 -17.72 10.51
C TYR A 255 -2.87 -16.67 11.41
N ARG A 256 -3.48 -15.49 11.59
CA ARG A 256 -3.01 -14.44 12.51
C ARG A 256 -4.11 -14.01 13.47
N PRO A 257 -3.75 -13.56 14.70
CA PRO A 257 -4.70 -12.90 15.57
C PRO A 257 -5.28 -11.64 14.91
N SER A 258 -6.58 -11.39 15.12
CA SER A 258 -7.19 -10.15 14.65
C SER A 258 -6.60 -8.95 15.38
N TYR A 259 -6.47 -7.84 14.68
CA TYR A 259 -5.98 -6.57 15.23
C TYR A 259 -6.89 -5.41 14.80
N THR A 260 -6.73 -4.26 15.44
CA THR A 260 -7.41 -3.02 15.05
C THR A 260 -6.52 -2.26 14.09
N GLY A 261 -7.06 -1.88 12.93
CA GLY A 261 -6.36 -1.10 11.91
C GLY A 261 -7.29 -0.12 11.22
N ARG A 262 -6.69 0.79 10.46
CA ARG A 262 -7.39 1.80 9.65
C ARG A 262 -7.04 1.61 8.19
N VAL A 263 -8.04 1.67 7.32
CA VAL A 263 -7.85 1.66 5.87
C VAL A 263 -7.80 3.11 5.38
N ASN A 264 -6.67 3.49 4.78
CA ASN A 264 -6.48 4.84 4.22
C ASN A 264 -6.64 4.89 2.69
N ALA A 265 -6.95 3.76 2.06
CA ALA A 265 -7.15 3.67 0.62
C ALA A 265 -8.38 4.47 0.15
N LEU A 266 -8.26 5.12 -1.00
CA LEU A 266 -9.41 5.61 -1.74
C LEU A 266 -9.98 4.48 -2.60
N LEU A 267 -11.30 4.28 -2.56
CA LEU A 267 -11.95 3.14 -3.20
C LEU A 267 -12.53 3.53 -4.55
N PHE A 268 -12.28 2.72 -5.58
CA PHE A 268 -12.79 2.88 -6.93
C PHE A 268 -13.48 1.60 -7.40
N VAL A 269 -14.70 1.74 -7.90
CA VAL A 269 -15.53 0.63 -8.37
C VAL A 269 -15.99 0.89 -9.80
N GLY A 270 -15.74 -0.05 -10.69
CA GLY A 270 -16.41 -0.08 -11.99
C GLY A 270 -17.74 -0.81 -11.88
N SER A 271 -18.82 -0.27 -12.44
CA SER A 271 -20.12 -0.94 -12.42
C SER A 271 -20.88 -0.75 -13.72
N ASN A 272 -21.56 -1.81 -14.16
CA ASN A 272 -22.48 -1.77 -15.28
C ASN A 272 -23.93 -1.43 -14.87
N LYS A 273 -24.19 -1.39 -13.57
CA LYS A 273 -25.51 -1.16 -12.99
C LYS A 273 -25.47 0.00 -12.01
N ALA A 274 -26.51 0.82 -12.01
CA ALA A 274 -26.68 1.85 -10.99
C ALA A 274 -26.76 1.23 -9.59
N VAL A 275 -26.16 1.87 -8.61
CA VAL A 275 -26.27 1.46 -7.20
C VAL A 275 -27.74 1.58 -6.79
N LYS A 276 -28.33 0.46 -6.41
CA LYS A 276 -29.63 0.44 -5.74
C LYS A 276 -29.38 0.29 -4.25
N ILE A 277 -29.38 1.39 -3.55
CA ILE A 277 -29.26 1.38 -2.10
C ILE A 277 -30.68 1.21 -1.57
N SER A 278 -30.97 0.06 -0.99
CA SER A 278 -32.28 -0.26 -0.38
C SER A 278 -32.56 0.59 0.86
N ASP A 279 -31.50 1.08 1.52
CA ASP A 279 -31.62 1.97 2.67
C ASP A 279 -30.96 3.35 2.40
N ALA A 280 -31.79 4.31 2.03
CA ALA A 280 -31.38 5.70 1.84
C ALA A 280 -30.78 6.35 3.12
N LYS A 281 -31.03 5.77 4.29
CA LYS A 281 -30.52 6.24 5.59
C LYS A 281 -29.13 5.67 5.91
N SER A 282 -28.63 4.69 5.15
CA SER A 282 -27.38 3.98 5.42
C SER A 282 -26.13 4.83 5.39
N GLY A 283 -26.23 6.10 4.96
CA GLY A 283 -25.08 7.00 4.84
C GLY A 283 -24.15 6.68 3.66
N LEU A 284 -24.37 5.59 2.91
CA LEU A 284 -23.54 5.21 1.77
C LEU A 284 -23.72 6.18 0.60
N ILE A 285 -24.95 6.65 0.34
CA ILE A 285 -25.26 7.60 -0.75
C ILE A 285 -24.44 8.89 -0.60
N ARG A 286 -24.37 9.44 0.61
CA ARG A 286 -23.62 10.68 0.85
C ARG A 286 -22.11 10.53 0.63
N ARG A 287 -21.61 9.29 0.65
CA ARG A 287 -20.18 8.96 0.45
C ARG A 287 -19.83 8.61 -0.99
N LEU A 288 -20.82 8.37 -1.81
CA LEU A 288 -20.65 8.00 -3.20
C LEU A 288 -20.39 9.23 -4.06
N ILE A 289 -19.38 9.15 -4.93
CA ILE A 289 -19.18 10.04 -6.08
C ILE A 289 -19.33 9.16 -7.33
N ASP A 290 -20.34 9.45 -8.12
CA ASP A 290 -20.57 8.77 -9.40
C ASP A 290 -19.82 9.48 -10.53
N ILE A 291 -19.32 8.68 -11.46
CA ILE A 291 -18.59 9.13 -12.65
C ILE A 291 -19.19 8.42 -13.86
N HIS A 292 -19.61 9.20 -14.85
CA HIS A 292 -20.29 8.72 -16.03
C HIS A 292 -19.48 8.97 -17.31
N PRO A 293 -19.03 7.93 -18.01
CA PRO A 293 -18.44 8.08 -19.34
C PRO A 293 -19.42 8.68 -20.33
N THR A 294 -18.92 9.43 -21.32
CA THR A 294 -19.71 10.00 -22.43
C THR A 294 -20.41 8.96 -23.28
N GLY A 295 -19.87 7.73 -23.30
CA GLY A 295 -20.29 6.67 -24.21
C GLY A 295 -19.64 6.76 -25.59
N VAL A 296 -18.77 7.74 -25.81
CA VAL A 296 -17.96 7.85 -27.03
C VAL A 296 -16.89 6.75 -27.03
N THR A 297 -16.67 6.12 -28.17
CA THR A 297 -15.64 5.10 -28.36
C THR A 297 -14.45 5.69 -29.11
N ILE A 298 -13.25 5.32 -28.69
CA ILE A 298 -12.00 5.70 -29.37
C ILE A 298 -11.61 4.57 -30.32
N PRO A 299 -11.19 4.86 -31.57
CA PRO A 299 -10.69 3.85 -32.50
C PRO A 299 -9.54 3.05 -31.87
N PRO A 300 -9.50 1.69 -32.02
CA PRO A 300 -8.52 0.84 -31.34
C PRO A 300 -7.06 1.25 -31.53
N ASN A 301 -6.67 1.67 -32.74
CA ASN A 301 -5.30 2.10 -33.03
C ASN A 301 -4.93 3.36 -32.22
N LEU A 302 -5.82 4.36 -32.22
CA LEU A 302 -5.60 5.59 -31.43
C LEU A 302 -5.60 5.29 -29.94
N TYR A 303 -6.53 4.46 -29.45
CA TYR A 303 -6.62 4.04 -28.08
C TYR A 303 -5.30 3.41 -27.57
N ASN A 304 -4.75 2.45 -28.31
CA ASN A 304 -3.49 1.80 -27.93
C ASN A 304 -2.32 2.77 -27.96
N THR A 305 -2.29 3.71 -28.92
CA THR A 305 -1.26 4.75 -28.99
C THR A 305 -1.31 5.67 -27.77
N LEU A 306 -2.50 6.14 -27.42
CA LEU A 306 -2.67 7.02 -26.24
C LEU A 306 -2.28 6.32 -24.95
N LEU A 307 -2.71 5.06 -24.73
CA LEU A 307 -2.31 4.29 -23.55
C LEU A 307 -0.80 4.09 -23.45
N SER A 308 -0.13 3.80 -24.55
CA SER A 308 1.33 3.63 -24.56
C SER A 308 2.06 4.93 -24.23
N ARG A 309 1.52 6.09 -24.63
CA ARG A 309 2.11 7.39 -24.32
C ARG A 309 1.85 7.80 -22.85
N ILE A 310 0.68 7.52 -22.32
CA ILE A 310 0.35 7.79 -20.92
C ILE A 310 1.37 7.14 -19.96
N ASP A 311 1.97 6.01 -20.31
CA ASP A 311 3.01 5.39 -19.50
C ASP A 311 4.25 6.29 -19.31
N PHE A 312 4.48 7.24 -20.20
CA PHE A 312 5.54 8.25 -20.10
C PHE A 312 5.07 9.59 -19.50
N GLU A 313 3.76 9.78 -19.35
CA GLU A 313 3.13 10.98 -18.84
C GLU A 313 2.76 10.88 -17.33
N LEU A 314 3.02 9.74 -16.68
CA LEU A 314 2.54 9.47 -15.32
C LEU A 314 2.99 10.51 -14.27
N GLY A 315 4.12 11.15 -14.49
CA GLY A 315 4.67 12.16 -13.59
C GLY A 315 4.27 13.58 -13.92
N ALA A 316 3.62 13.81 -15.06
CA ALA A 316 3.18 15.13 -15.54
C ALA A 316 1.78 15.47 -15.04
#